data_808133855568391cc5d665471efe5c8e
#
_entry.id   808133855568391cc5d665471efe5c8e
#
_cell.length_a   1.000
_cell.length_b   1.000
_cell.length_c   1.000
_cell.angle_alpha   90.00
_cell.angle_beta   90.00
_cell.angle_gamma   90.00
#
_symmetry.space_group_name_H-M   'P 1'
#
loop_
_entity.id
_entity.type
_entity.pdbx_description
1 polymer ?
#
loop_
_entity_poly.entity_id
_entity_poly.type
_entity_poly.pdbx_seq_one_letter_code
_entity_poly.pdbx_strand_id
1 'polypeptide(L)'
;MSTFDLEEREALDSAARSWWLFLLTGLLWLLFAIIVLRFDYTTVTAVSILFGVVAIAAGVNEFFMLAASHRWWKILHGLLGVIFVVVGIVAFVHPGDTFAALAAVMAFFLIFKGFFDIVVSIATRDEISIWWVQLVAGIVEVLIGFWAAGYWGRSAILLVIWVGVIALMRGITEVIFAFKLRSAGKSTGGGGPGTLAPA
;
A
#
# COMPACT_ATOMS: atom_id res chain seq x y z
N MET A 1 38.36 -0.16 2.42
CA MET A 1 37.08 -0.56 1.93
C MET A 1 36.45 -1.42 3.01
N SER A 2 35.45 -0.92 3.72
CA SER A 2 34.84 -1.60 4.86
C SER A 2 33.95 -2.76 4.40
N THR A 3 33.76 -3.77 5.27
CA THR A 3 32.80 -4.87 4.98
C THR A 3 31.39 -4.35 4.72
N PHE A 4 31.01 -3.22 5.32
CA PHE A 4 29.78 -2.48 5.09
C PHE A 4 29.62 -2.03 3.62
N ASP A 5 30.72 -1.51 3.00
CA ASP A 5 30.69 -1.06 1.59
C ASP A 5 30.49 -2.22 0.61
N LEU A 6 30.91 -3.42 0.96
CA LEU A 6 30.76 -4.63 0.13
C LEU A 6 29.32 -5.18 0.20
N GLU A 7 28.74 -5.27 1.39
CA GLU A 7 27.37 -5.72 1.58
C GLU A 7 26.37 -4.78 0.91
N GLU A 8 26.58 -3.47 0.99
CA GLU A 8 25.73 -2.47 0.33
C GLU A 8 25.79 -2.60 -1.20
N ARG A 9 26.98 -2.84 -1.76
CA ARG A 9 27.15 -3.07 -3.21
C ARG A 9 26.50 -4.36 -3.68
N GLU A 10 26.65 -5.47 -2.95
CA GLU A 10 25.99 -6.73 -3.28
C GLU A 10 24.47 -6.62 -3.22
N ALA A 11 23.93 -5.89 -2.25
CA ALA A 11 22.49 -5.61 -2.15
C ALA A 11 22.00 -4.77 -3.34
N LEU A 12 22.75 -3.74 -3.75
CA LEU A 12 22.43 -2.92 -4.91
C LEU A 12 22.49 -3.70 -6.20
N ASP A 13 23.49 -4.56 -6.40
CA ASP A 13 23.63 -5.39 -7.60
C ASP A 13 22.54 -6.46 -7.69
N SER A 14 22.10 -7.03 -6.57
CA SER A 14 20.99 -7.97 -6.53
C SER A 14 19.65 -7.27 -6.83
N ALA A 15 19.44 -6.08 -6.27
CA ALA A 15 18.27 -5.24 -6.57
C ALA A 15 18.26 -4.79 -8.03
N ALA A 16 19.43 -4.39 -8.58
CA ALA A 16 19.55 -3.99 -9.98
C ALA A 16 19.27 -5.14 -10.95
N ARG A 17 19.57 -6.39 -10.62
CA ARG A 17 19.18 -7.56 -11.41
C ARG A 17 17.66 -7.81 -11.41
N SER A 18 16.98 -7.39 -10.38
CA SER A 18 15.54 -7.61 -10.18
C SER A 18 14.66 -6.44 -10.67
N TRP A 19 15.23 -5.46 -11.41
CA TRP A 19 14.50 -4.28 -11.91
C TRP A 19 13.22 -4.63 -12.68
N TRP A 20 13.21 -5.74 -13.40
CA TRP A 20 12.07 -6.18 -14.21
C TRP A 20 10.89 -6.64 -13.36
N LEU A 21 11.12 -7.14 -12.11
CA LEU A 21 10.06 -7.46 -11.16
C LEU A 21 9.31 -6.20 -10.74
N PHE A 22 10.03 -5.12 -10.43
CA PHE A 22 9.42 -3.83 -10.12
C PHE A 22 8.67 -3.24 -11.32
N LEU A 23 9.17 -3.46 -12.53
CA LEU A 23 8.45 -3.04 -13.72
C LEU A 23 7.16 -3.86 -13.91
N LEU A 24 7.21 -5.16 -13.72
CA LEU A 24 6.05 -6.04 -13.83
C LEU A 24 4.99 -5.69 -12.79
N THR A 25 5.39 -5.58 -11.52
CA THR A 25 4.46 -5.23 -10.43
C THR A 25 3.89 -3.82 -10.63
N GLY A 26 4.68 -2.87 -11.05
CA GLY A 26 4.22 -1.52 -11.37
C GLY A 26 3.18 -1.50 -12.50
N LEU A 27 3.40 -2.27 -13.57
CA LEU A 27 2.42 -2.42 -14.66
C LEU A 27 1.13 -3.11 -14.19
N LEU A 28 1.24 -4.14 -13.35
CA LEU A 28 0.06 -4.79 -12.75
C LEU A 28 -0.75 -3.82 -11.88
N TRP A 29 -0.08 -2.98 -11.08
CA TRP A 29 -0.77 -1.94 -10.30
C TRP A 29 -1.45 -0.88 -11.17
N LEU A 30 -0.82 -0.47 -12.28
CA LEU A 30 -1.44 0.45 -13.24
C LEU A 30 -2.66 -0.17 -13.92
N LEU A 31 -2.56 -1.43 -14.36
CA LEU A 31 -3.70 -2.16 -14.92
C LEU A 31 -4.84 -2.28 -13.91
N PHE A 32 -4.53 -2.63 -12.67
CA PHE A 32 -5.50 -2.70 -11.58
C PHE A 32 -6.16 -1.34 -11.34
N ALA A 33 -5.40 -0.24 -11.34
CA ALA A 33 -5.94 1.11 -11.20
C ALA A 33 -6.94 1.46 -12.32
N ILE A 34 -6.61 1.10 -13.58
CA ILE A 34 -7.51 1.32 -14.72
C ILE A 34 -8.80 0.52 -14.56
N ILE A 35 -8.73 -0.73 -14.11
CA ILE A 35 -9.92 -1.58 -13.87
C ILE A 35 -10.78 -0.97 -12.78
N VAL A 36 -10.17 -0.57 -11.66
CA VAL A 36 -10.89 -0.01 -10.50
C VAL A 36 -11.57 1.31 -10.87
N LEU A 37 -10.90 2.19 -11.60
CA LEU A 37 -11.43 3.51 -11.95
C LEU A 37 -12.54 3.49 -13.02
N ARG A 38 -12.79 2.34 -13.67
CA ARG A 38 -13.96 2.17 -14.56
C ARG A 38 -15.29 2.18 -13.82
N PHE A 39 -15.27 1.88 -12.52
CA PHE A 39 -16.45 1.86 -11.65
C PHE A 39 -17.61 1.02 -12.21
N ASP A 40 -17.31 -0.20 -12.57
CA ASP A 40 -18.28 -1.19 -13.05
C ASP A 40 -18.33 -2.42 -12.12
N TYR A 41 -19.03 -3.46 -12.49
CA TYR A 41 -19.09 -4.71 -11.72
C TYR A 41 -17.71 -5.36 -11.56
N THR A 42 -16.83 -5.20 -12.53
CA THR A 42 -15.45 -5.69 -12.48
C THR A 42 -14.66 -5.00 -11.37
N THR A 43 -14.94 -3.72 -11.08
CA THR A 43 -14.35 -2.96 -9.96
C THR A 43 -14.68 -3.59 -8.61
N VAL A 44 -15.96 -3.93 -8.38
CA VAL A 44 -16.43 -4.56 -7.14
C VAL A 44 -15.67 -5.87 -6.89
N THR A 45 -15.60 -6.70 -7.93
CA THR A 45 -14.91 -7.99 -7.87
C THR A 45 -13.40 -7.81 -7.68
N ALA A 46 -12.75 -6.92 -8.43
CA ALA A 46 -11.31 -6.69 -8.37
C ALA A 46 -10.85 -6.17 -6.99
N VAL A 47 -11.59 -5.21 -6.41
CA VAL A 47 -11.28 -4.67 -5.08
C VAL A 47 -11.46 -5.74 -3.99
N SER A 48 -12.55 -6.52 -4.07
CA SER A 48 -12.83 -7.58 -3.11
C SER A 48 -11.82 -8.72 -3.18
N ILE A 49 -11.43 -9.13 -4.39
CA ILE A 49 -10.39 -10.15 -4.60
C ILE A 49 -9.04 -9.66 -4.04
N LEU A 50 -8.63 -8.42 -4.36
CA LEU A 50 -7.39 -7.85 -3.81
C LEU A 50 -7.42 -7.85 -2.28
N PHE A 51 -8.52 -7.40 -1.69
CA PHE A 51 -8.70 -7.41 -0.25
C PHE A 51 -8.61 -8.84 0.32
N GLY A 52 -9.25 -9.82 -0.34
CA GLY A 52 -9.20 -11.23 0.06
C GLY A 52 -7.78 -11.80 0.04
N VAL A 53 -7.00 -11.50 -1.01
CA VAL A 53 -5.58 -11.90 -1.09
C VAL A 53 -4.76 -11.28 0.04
N VAL A 54 -4.94 -9.98 0.29
CA VAL A 54 -4.23 -9.28 1.38
C VAL A 54 -4.63 -9.84 2.74
N ALA A 55 -5.91 -10.10 2.96
CA ALA A 55 -6.41 -10.67 4.20
C ALA A 55 -5.83 -12.07 4.45
N ILE A 56 -5.82 -12.96 3.44
CA ILE A 56 -5.20 -14.29 3.59
C ILE A 56 -3.69 -14.17 3.85
N ALA A 57 -3.00 -13.29 3.13
CA ALA A 57 -1.57 -13.08 3.36
C ALA A 57 -1.29 -12.56 4.78
N ALA A 58 -2.12 -11.64 5.30
CA ALA A 58 -2.06 -11.18 6.68
C ALA A 58 -2.31 -12.33 7.67
N GLY A 59 -3.33 -13.18 7.41
CA GLY A 59 -3.61 -14.36 8.23
C GLY A 59 -2.44 -15.35 8.28
N VAL A 60 -1.81 -15.61 7.13
CA VAL A 60 -0.61 -16.46 7.06
C VAL A 60 0.53 -15.83 7.86
N ASN A 61 0.75 -14.51 7.74
CA ASN A 61 1.76 -13.81 8.54
C ASN A 61 1.48 -13.92 10.05
N GLU A 62 0.22 -13.83 10.49
CA GLU A 62 -0.16 -14.04 11.89
C GLU A 62 0.21 -15.46 12.38
N PHE A 63 0.05 -16.49 11.55
CA PHE A 63 0.49 -17.85 11.91
C PHE A 63 2.02 -17.96 12.03
N PHE A 64 2.80 -17.24 11.23
CA PHE A 64 4.25 -17.17 11.44
C PHE A 64 4.59 -16.48 12.77
N MET A 65 3.91 -15.36 13.08
CA MET A 65 4.09 -14.67 14.36
C MET A 65 3.67 -15.53 15.56
N LEU A 66 2.64 -16.37 15.41
CA LEU A 66 2.23 -17.36 16.41
C LEU A 66 3.39 -18.26 16.82
N ALA A 67 4.19 -18.76 15.86
CA ALA A 67 5.32 -19.66 16.13
C ALA A 67 6.43 -18.96 16.95
N ALA A 68 6.66 -17.67 16.72
CA ALA A 68 7.70 -16.87 17.37
C ALA A 68 7.28 -16.24 18.70
N SER A 69 5.99 -16.25 19.07
CA SER A 69 5.44 -15.46 20.17
C SER A 69 5.39 -16.20 21.50
N HIS A 70 5.29 -15.43 22.62
CA HIS A 70 5.12 -15.98 23.97
C HIS A 70 3.64 -16.28 24.26
N ARG A 71 3.37 -17.12 25.28
CA ARG A 71 2.10 -17.79 25.61
C ARG A 71 0.81 -16.97 25.41
N TRP A 72 0.75 -15.74 25.90
CA TRP A 72 -0.43 -14.87 25.79
C TRP A 72 -0.65 -14.32 24.39
N TRP A 73 0.43 -13.92 23.75
CA TRP A 73 0.42 -13.43 22.38
C TRP A 73 0.09 -14.50 21.34
N LYS A 74 0.39 -15.78 21.63
CA LYS A 74 0.02 -16.89 20.75
C LYS A 74 -1.49 -16.97 20.52
N ILE A 75 -2.28 -16.77 21.58
CA ILE A 75 -3.75 -16.83 21.46
C ILE A 75 -4.25 -15.71 20.56
N LEU A 76 -3.69 -14.48 20.72
CA LEU A 76 -4.07 -13.33 19.92
C LEU A 76 -3.70 -13.53 18.44
N HIS A 77 -2.46 -13.92 18.14
CA HIS A 77 -2.01 -14.19 16.77
C HIS A 77 -2.81 -15.35 16.14
N GLY A 78 -3.09 -16.40 16.88
CA GLY A 78 -3.92 -17.51 16.41
C GLY A 78 -5.34 -17.08 16.05
N LEU A 79 -5.98 -16.30 16.92
CA LEU A 79 -7.32 -15.77 16.69
C LEU A 79 -7.35 -14.82 15.49
N LEU A 80 -6.42 -13.87 15.42
CA LEU A 80 -6.30 -12.93 14.30
C LEU A 80 -6.02 -13.67 12.98
N GLY A 81 -5.12 -14.66 12.99
CA GLY A 81 -4.83 -15.47 11.82
C GLY A 81 -6.07 -16.17 11.26
N VAL A 82 -6.87 -16.80 12.13
CA VAL A 82 -8.14 -17.43 11.74
C VAL A 82 -9.13 -16.41 11.21
N ILE A 83 -9.31 -15.27 11.89
CA ILE A 83 -10.22 -14.21 11.45
C ILE A 83 -9.83 -13.71 10.07
N PHE A 84 -8.56 -13.38 9.84
CA PHE A 84 -8.09 -12.87 8.55
C PHE A 84 -8.26 -13.87 7.42
N VAL A 85 -8.00 -15.16 7.65
CA VAL A 85 -8.23 -16.21 6.65
C VAL A 85 -9.71 -16.36 6.34
N VAL A 86 -10.58 -16.37 7.34
CA VAL A 86 -12.04 -16.46 7.14
C VAL A 86 -12.55 -15.24 6.37
N VAL A 87 -12.16 -14.04 6.77
CA VAL A 87 -12.52 -12.80 6.07
C VAL A 87 -12.03 -12.81 4.63
N GLY A 88 -10.81 -13.30 4.39
CA GLY A 88 -10.26 -13.44 3.05
C GLY A 88 -11.07 -14.42 2.18
N ILE A 89 -11.47 -15.56 2.72
CA ILE A 89 -12.33 -16.53 2.01
C ILE A 89 -13.70 -15.90 1.70
N VAL A 90 -14.32 -15.20 2.65
CA VAL A 90 -15.60 -14.51 2.45
C VAL A 90 -15.51 -13.49 1.31
N ALA A 91 -14.38 -12.78 1.21
CA ALA A 91 -14.15 -11.81 0.15
C ALA A 91 -14.15 -12.43 -1.26
N PHE A 92 -13.72 -13.68 -1.40
CA PHE A 92 -13.80 -14.41 -2.68
C PHE A 92 -15.20 -14.95 -2.98
N VAL A 93 -15.93 -15.39 -1.95
CA VAL A 93 -17.26 -16.02 -2.11
C VAL A 93 -18.36 -14.97 -2.26
N HIS A 94 -18.25 -13.85 -1.54
CA HIS A 94 -19.24 -12.77 -1.49
C HIS A 94 -18.60 -11.41 -1.81
N PRO A 95 -18.12 -11.17 -3.05
CA PRO A 95 -17.41 -9.94 -3.39
C PRO A 95 -18.27 -8.69 -3.25
N GLY A 96 -19.57 -8.75 -3.55
CA GLY A 96 -20.49 -7.63 -3.42
C GLY A 96 -20.65 -7.16 -1.97
N ASP A 97 -20.86 -8.10 -1.05
CA ASP A 97 -21.02 -7.80 0.38
C ASP A 97 -19.71 -7.30 0.99
N THR A 98 -18.59 -7.88 0.58
CA THR A 98 -17.25 -7.43 1.01
C THR A 98 -16.98 -6.01 0.53
N PHE A 99 -17.29 -5.69 -0.72
CA PHE A 99 -17.13 -4.34 -1.24
C PHE A 99 -18.01 -3.33 -0.47
N ALA A 100 -19.26 -3.69 -0.19
CA ALA A 100 -20.17 -2.86 0.58
C ALA A 100 -19.65 -2.60 2.01
N ALA A 101 -19.13 -3.62 2.67
CA ALA A 101 -18.49 -3.49 3.98
C ALA A 101 -17.25 -2.59 3.94
N LEU A 102 -16.37 -2.76 2.95
CA LEU A 102 -15.20 -1.92 2.76
C LEU A 102 -15.58 -0.46 2.50
N ALA A 103 -16.63 -0.22 1.70
CA ALA A 103 -17.14 1.13 1.44
C ALA A 103 -17.65 1.80 2.72
N ALA A 104 -18.37 1.08 3.57
CA ALA A 104 -18.84 1.58 4.86
C ALA A 104 -17.66 1.90 5.80
N VAL A 105 -16.68 1.01 5.89
CA VAL A 105 -15.46 1.21 6.69
C VAL A 105 -14.68 2.43 6.18
N MET A 106 -14.64 2.67 4.87
CA MET A 106 -13.93 3.82 4.29
C MET A 106 -14.55 5.15 4.73
N ALA A 107 -15.89 5.27 4.72
CA ALA A 107 -16.55 6.48 5.20
C ALA A 107 -16.24 6.75 6.69
N PHE A 108 -16.29 5.71 7.50
CA PHE A 108 -15.95 5.77 8.92
C PHE A 108 -14.49 6.17 9.15
N PHE A 109 -13.58 5.55 8.38
CA PHE A 109 -12.15 5.85 8.43
C PHE A 109 -11.87 7.33 8.14
N LEU A 110 -12.51 7.92 7.13
CA LEU A 110 -12.34 9.35 6.81
C LEU A 110 -12.79 10.27 7.95
N ILE A 111 -13.89 9.93 8.62
CA ILE A 111 -14.34 10.70 9.79
C ILE A 111 -13.29 10.67 10.89
N PHE A 112 -12.83 9.48 11.28
CA PHE A 112 -11.82 9.35 12.35
C PHE A 112 -10.49 9.97 11.97
N LYS A 113 -10.01 9.71 10.75
CA LYS A 113 -8.76 10.30 10.25
C LYS A 113 -8.83 11.82 10.24
N GLY A 114 -9.91 12.39 9.73
CA GLY A 114 -10.09 13.83 9.70
C GLY A 114 -10.13 14.47 11.09
N PHE A 115 -10.79 13.85 12.06
CA PHE A 115 -10.71 14.30 13.45
C PHE A 115 -9.29 14.24 14.02
N PHE A 116 -8.57 13.15 13.73
CA PHE A 116 -7.19 13.01 14.17
C PHE A 116 -6.29 14.08 13.54
N ASP A 117 -6.44 14.34 12.24
CA ASP A 117 -5.67 15.36 11.52
C ASP A 117 -5.95 16.77 12.05
N ILE A 118 -7.20 17.09 12.42
CA ILE A 118 -7.55 18.36 13.10
C ILE A 118 -6.81 18.47 14.44
N VAL A 119 -6.87 17.43 15.27
CA VAL A 119 -6.22 17.44 16.59
C VAL A 119 -4.70 17.58 16.45
N VAL A 120 -4.08 16.80 15.57
CA VAL A 120 -2.62 16.85 15.33
C VAL A 120 -2.21 18.21 14.79
N SER A 121 -2.95 18.78 13.84
CA SER A 121 -2.62 20.10 13.26
C SER A 121 -2.65 21.21 14.32
N ILE A 122 -3.61 21.18 15.23
CA ILE A 122 -3.68 22.15 16.33
C ILE A 122 -2.52 21.93 17.32
N ALA A 123 -2.18 20.67 17.61
CA ALA A 123 -1.11 20.34 18.55
C ALA A 123 0.28 20.72 18.00
N THR A 124 0.48 20.66 16.66
CA THR A 124 1.77 20.93 16.02
C THR A 124 1.87 22.33 15.41
N ARG A 125 0.90 23.21 15.68
CA ARG A 125 0.83 24.55 15.06
C ARG A 125 2.07 25.43 15.30
N ASP A 126 2.73 25.27 16.44
CA ASP A 126 3.90 26.05 16.82
C ASP A 126 5.22 25.48 16.25
N GLU A 127 5.20 24.21 15.77
CA GLU A 127 6.36 23.51 15.23
C GLU A 127 6.38 23.50 13.69
N ILE A 128 5.19 23.48 13.04
CA ILE A 128 5.04 23.30 11.60
C ILE A 128 4.39 24.54 10.97
N SER A 129 5.10 25.25 10.12
CA SER A 129 4.59 26.50 9.49
C SER A 129 3.36 26.28 8.59
N ILE A 130 3.16 25.06 8.07
CA ILE A 130 2.03 24.70 7.19
C ILE A 130 0.93 23.90 7.92
N TRP A 131 0.84 24.00 9.25
CA TRP A 131 -0.16 23.28 10.06
C TRP A 131 -1.60 23.53 9.59
N TRP A 132 -1.88 24.73 9.08
CA TRP A 132 -3.22 25.10 8.59
C TRP A 132 -3.68 24.27 7.38
N VAL A 133 -2.75 23.78 6.53
CA VAL A 133 -3.08 22.91 5.39
C VAL A 133 -3.62 21.57 5.91
N GLN A 134 -2.98 21.00 6.93
CA GLN A 134 -3.42 19.78 7.56
C GLN A 134 -4.77 19.97 8.29
N LEU A 135 -4.98 21.15 8.92
CA LEU A 135 -6.25 21.49 9.53
C LEU A 135 -7.39 21.53 8.52
N VAL A 136 -7.19 22.23 7.40
CA VAL A 136 -8.19 22.30 6.32
C VAL A 136 -8.44 20.91 5.73
N ALA A 137 -7.40 20.12 5.50
CA ALA A 137 -7.53 18.75 5.00
C ALA A 137 -8.37 17.90 5.96
N GLY A 138 -8.09 17.93 7.26
CA GLY A 138 -8.86 17.21 8.27
C GLY A 138 -10.34 17.62 8.32
N ILE A 139 -10.64 18.92 8.23
CA ILE A 139 -12.03 19.40 8.15
C ILE A 139 -12.74 18.85 6.91
N VAL A 140 -12.08 18.92 5.74
CA VAL A 140 -12.62 18.41 4.48
C VAL A 140 -12.85 16.89 4.56
N GLU A 141 -11.93 16.13 5.14
CA GLU A 141 -12.07 14.69 5.34
C GLU A 141 -13.28 14.33 6.21
N VAL A 142 -13.48 15.04 7.33
CA VAL A 142 -14.66 14.86 8.20
C VAL A 142 -15.96 15.13 7.42
N LEU A 143 -16.01 16.24 6.69
CA LEU A 143 -17.20 16.60 5.91
C LEU A 143 -17.51 15.56 4.82
N ILE A 144 -16.48 15.12 4.08
CA ILE A 144 -16.61 14.08 3.06
C ILE A 144 -17.02 12.75 3.71
N GLY A 145 -16.46 12.38 4.84
CA GLY A 145 -16.79 11.16 5.57
C GLY A 145 -18.26 11.13 5.99
N PHE A 146 -18.79 12.21 6.58
CA PHE A 146 -20.21 12.32 6.92
C PHE A 146 -21.11 12.33 5.69
N TRP A 147 -20.72 13.03 4.62
CA TRP A 147 -21.47 13.02 3.37
C TRP A 147 -21.56 11.63 2.76
N ALA A 148 -20.49 10.85 2.85
CA ALA A 148 -20.42 9.48 2.35
C ALA A 148 -21.24 8.52 3.21
N ALA A 149 -21.14 8.61 4.54
CA ALA A 149 -21.87 7.74 5.48
C ALA A 149 -23.40 7.82 5.30
N GLY A 150 -23.90 8.94 4.78
CA GLY A 150 -25.34 9.13 4.55
C GLY A 150 -25.95 8.32 3.41
N TYR A 151 -25.15 7.76 2.49
CA TYR A 151 -25.67 6.98 1.36
C TYR A 151 -24.58 6.04 0.80
N TRP A 152 -24.92 4.75 0.67
CA TRP A 152 -24.01 3.68 0.25
C TRP A 152 -23.24 3.98 -1.04
N GLY A 153 -23.91 4.50 -2.07
CA GLY A 153 -23.27 4.81 -3.36
C GLY A 153 -22.15 5.84 -3.25
N ARG A 154 -22.23 6.79 -2.30
CA ARG A 154 -21.19 7.78 -2.05
C ARG A 154 -19.96 7.16 -1.41
N SER A 155 -20.15 6.27 -0.43
CA SER A 155 -19.06 5.50 0.18
C SER A 155 -18.36 4.61 -0.84
N ALA A 156 -19.12 3.98 -1.75
CA ALA A 156 -18.58 3.16 -2.84
C ALA A 156 -17.71 3.99 -3.79
N ILE A 157 -18.16 5.19 -4.19
CA ILE A 157 -17.39 6.11 -5.04
C ILE A 157 -16.07 6.51 -4.34
N LEU A 158 -16.12 6.86 -3.06
CA LEU A 158 -14.91 7.19 -2.30
C LEU A 158 -13.94 6.03 -2.22
N LEU A 159 -14.42 4.82 -1.94
CA LEU A 159 -13.58 3.62 -1.90
C LEU A 159 -12.87 3.41 -3.23
N VAL A 160 -13.60 3.50 -4.34
CA VAL A 160 -13.04 3.34 -5.69
C VAL A 160 -11.99 4.39 -6.01
N ILE A 161 -12.28 5.66 -5.72
CA ILE A 161 -11.31 6.75 -5.94
C ILE A 161 -10.04 6.50 -5.10
N TRP A 162 -10.19 6.21 -3.82
CA TRP A 162 -9.05 5.95 -2.93
C TRP A 162 -8.20 4.77 -3.39
N VAL A 163 -8.82 3.62 -3.63
CA VAL A 163 -8.12 2.41 -4.10
C VAL A 163 -7.47 2.67 -5.46
N GLY A 164 -8.19 3.30 -6.38
CA GLY A 164 -7.68 3.62 -7.72
C GLY A 164 -6.50 4.58 -7.70
N VAL A 165 -6.57 5.64 -6.89
CA VAL A 165 -5.47 6.62 -6.75
C VAL A 165 -4.25 5.98 -6.08
N ILE A 166 -4.44 5.20 -5.00
CA ILE A 166 -3.33 4.49 -4.35
C ILE A 166 -2.66 3.52 -5.30
N ALA A 167 -3.44 2.73 -6.04
CA ALA A 167 -2.93 1.78 -7.02
C ALA A 167 -2.15 2.48 -8.15
N LEU A 168 -2.66 3.61 -8.63
CA LEU A 168 -2.02 4.42 -9.66
C LEU A 168 -0.69 5.00 -9.17
N MET A 169 -0.68 5.61 -7.99
CA MET A 169 0.53 6.16 -7.38
C MET A 169 1.58 5.08 -7.14
N ARG A 170 1.17 3.91 -6.63
CA ARG A 170 2.05 2.78 -6.41
C ARG A 170 2.63 2.27 -7.73
N GLY A 171 1.80 2.08 -8.75
CA GLY A 171 2.24 1.65 -10.08
C GLY A 171 3.25 2.59 -10.70
N ILE A 172 2.98 3.92 -10.67
CA ILE A 172 3.92 4.94 -11.16
C ILE A 172 5.24 4.86 -10.39
N THR A 173 5.18 4.80 -9.06
CA THR A 173 6.39 4.76 -8.22
C THR A 173 7.24 3.53 -8.51
N GLU A 174 6.63 2.34 -8.64
CA GLU A 174 7.34 1.10 -8.93
C GLU A 174 7.98 1.12 -10.34
N VAL A 175 7.28 1.67 -11.35
CA VAL A 175 7.83 1.85 -12.69
C VAL A 175 9.04 2.79 -12.69
N ILE A 176 8.93 3.95 -12.02
CA ILE A 176 10.05 4.90 -11.90
C ILE A 176 11.23 4.23 -11.19
N PHE A 177 10.96 3.49 -10.12
CA PHE A 177 11.98 2.79 -9.35
C PHE A 177 12.67 1.70 -10.18
N ALA A 178 11.92 0.94 -11.00
CA ALA A 178 12.46 -0.04 -11.92
C ALA A 178 13.48 0.58 -12.90
N PHE A 179 13.14 1.73 -13.49
CA PHE A 179 14.06 2.43 -14.40
C PHE A 179 15.31 2.96 -13.70
N LYS A 180 15.17 3.47 -12.47
CA LYS A 180 16.33 3.91 -11.64
C LYS A 180 17.26 2.74 -11.32
N LEU A 181 16.71 1.58 -10.91
CA LEU A 181 17.51 0.37 -10.65
C LEU A 181 18.24 -0.11 -11.90
N ARG A 182 17.55 -0.10 -13.06
CA ARG A 182 18.16 -0.46 -14.33
C ARG A 182 19.31 0.47 -14.72
N SER A 183 19.18 1.77 -14.45
CA SER A 183 20.22 2.76 -14.72
C SER A 183 21.43 2.59 -13.80
N ALA A 184 21.20 2.35 -12.50
CA ALA A 184 22.24 2.11 -11.52
C ALA A 184 23.08 0.86 -11.86
N GLY A 185 22.44 -0.24 -12.28
CA GLY A 185 23.13 -1.45 -12.69
C GLY A 185 24.01 -1.29 -13.94
N LYS A 186 23.71 -0.32 -14.81
CA LYS A 186 24.56 0.00 -15.96
C LYS A 186 25.80 0.80 -15.58
N SER A 187 25.71 1.65 -14.57
CA SER A 187 26.84 2.47 -14.11
C SER A 187 27.87 1.66 -13.30
N THR A 188 27.45 0.63 -12.59
CA THR A 188 28.34 -0.28 -11.85
C THR A 188 29.01 -1.31 -12.77
N GLY A 189 28.37 -1.74 -13.86
CA GLY A 189 28.92 -2.70 -14.83
C GLY A 189 29.87 -2.08 -15.89
N GLY A 190 29.95 -0.75 -15.99
CA GLY A 190 30.77 -0.04 -16.98
C GLY A 190 32.21 0.30 -16.55
N GLY A 191 32.59 0.03 -15.31
CA GLY A 191 33.94 0.24 -14.78
C GLY A 191 34.85 -0.97 -15.02
N GLY A 192 35.11 -1.32 -16.30
CA GLY A 192 36.22 -2.24 -16.63
C GLY A 192 37.55 -1.66 -16.16
N PRO A 193 38.52 -2.50 -15.75
CA PRO A 193 39.82 -2.03 -15.30
C PRO A 193 40.50 -1.22 -16.41
N GLY A 194 40.63 0.08 -16.15
CA GLY A 194 41.36 0.96 -17.07
C GLY A 194 42.71 0.36 -17.39
N THR A 195 42.95 0.14 -18.67
CA THR A 195 44.25 -0.17 -19.24
C THR A 195 45.24 0.88 -18.72
N LEU A 196 46.08 0.49 -17.73
CA LEU A 196 47.29 1.21 -17.43
C LEU A 196 48.15 1.11 -18.68
N ALA A 197 48.27 2.20 -19.44
CA ALA A 197 49.24 2.32 -20.51
C ALA A 197 50.64 2.25 -19.85
N PRO A 198 51.54 1.39 -20.37
CA PRO A 198 52.94 1.40 -19.93
C PRO A 198 53.60 2.66 -20.43
N ALA A 199 54.31 3.36 -19.52
CA ALA A 199 55.22 4.45 -19.83
C ALA A 199 56.52 3.96 -20.44
#